data_acb5ca4f8a41e111b7ee585039c10862
#
_entry.id   acb5ca4f8a41e111b7ee585039c10862
#
_cell.length_a   1.000
_cell.length_b   1.000
_cell.length_c   1.000
_cell.angle_alpha   90.00
_cell.angle_beta   90.00
_cell.angle_gamma   90.00
#
_symmetry.space_group_name_H-M   'P 1'
#
loop_
_entity.id
_entity.type
_entity.pdbx_description
1 polymer ?
#
loop_
_entity_poly.entity_id
_entity_poly.type
_entity_poly.pdbx_seq_one_letter_code
_entity_poly.pdbx_strand_id
1 'polypeptide(L)' 'MPRELPFYRENLEQILKFSEGRQLLSITDVKSFCGIDARTAKKLFPFTENHISAATLAAAMSISSGK' A
#
# COMPACT_ATOMS: atom_id res chain seq x y z
N MET A 1 -4.42 22.30 8.68
CA MET A 1 -5.05 21.05 8.30
C MET A 1 -4.15 20.26 7.37
N PRO A 2 -3.86 19.03 7.72
CA PRO A 2 -3.01 18.24 6.84
C PRO A 2 -3.70 17.98 5.51
N ARG A 3 -2.92 18.02 4.49
CA ARG A 3 -3.41 17.79 3.15
C ARG A 3 -3.22 16.34 2.78
N GLU A 4 -4.26 15.71 2.25
CA GLU A 4 -4.13 14.35 1.79
C GLU A 4 -3.23 14.31 0.57
N LEU A 5 -2.45 13.23 0.46
CA LEU A 5 -1.66 13.00 -0.72
C LEU A 5 -2.58 12.74 -1.91
N PRO A 6 -2.15 13.14 -3.11
CA PRO A 6 -2.95 12.84 -4.31
C PRO A 6 -3.19 11.33 -4.41
N PHE A 7 -4.41 10.98 -4.72
CA PHE A 7 -4.82 9.57 -4.92
C PHE A 7 -4.74 8.72 -3.66
N TYR A 8 -4.47 9.33 -2.49
CA TYR A 8 -4.38 8.55 -1.26
C TYR A 8 -5.70 7.82 -0.99
N ARG A 9 -6.80 8.54 -1.03
CA ARG A 9 -8.10 7.97 -0.73
C ARG A 9 -8.48 6.89 -1.74
N GLU A 10 -8.21 7.14 -3.01
CA GLU A 10 -8.52 6.17 -4.05
C GLU A 10 -7.68 4.91 -3.87
N ASN A 11 -6.40 5.08 -3.59
CA ASN A 11 -5.53 3.94 -3.36
C ASN A 11 -5.98 3.14 -2.16
N LEU A 12 -6.35 3.83 -1.09
CA LEU A 12 -6.81 3.16 0.12
C LEU A 12 -8.08 2.36 -0.14
N GLU A 13 -9.01 2.94 -0.89
CA GLU A 13 -10.24 2.23 -1.21
C GLU A 13 -9.96 0.98 -2.02
N GLN A 14 -9.07 1.07 -2.99
CA GLN A 14 -8.72 -0.09 -3.80
C GLN A 14 -8.05 -1.17 -2.96
N ILE A 15 -7.17 -0.77 -2.06
CA ILE A 15 -6.49 -1.72 -1.19
C ILE A 15 -7.48 -2.42 -0.29
N LEU A 16 -8.39 -1.68 0.31
CA LEU A 16 -9.39 -2.27 1.19
C LEU A 16 -10.34 -3.18 0.43
N LYS A 17 -10.67 -2.81 -0.79
CA LYS A 17 -11.50 -3.66 -1.63
C LYS A 17 -10.78 -4.96 -1.96
N PHE A 18 -9.51 -4.89 -2.28
CA PHE A 18 -8.70 -6.06 -2.57
C PHE A 18 -8.59 -6.97 -1.35
N SER A 19 -8.38 -6.39 -0.19
CA SER A 19 -8.16 -7.14 1.04
C SER A 19 -9.45 -7.47 1.78
N GLU A 20 -10.58 -7.08 1.21
CA GLU A 20 -11.89 -7.32 1.83
C GLU A 20 -12.01 -6.64 3.18
N GLY A 21 -11.49 -5.43 3.27
CA GLY A 21 -11.62 -4.63 4.48
C GLY A 21 -10.51 -4.82 5.49
N ARG A 22 -9.54 -5.68 5.21
CA ARG A 22 -8.43 -5.87 6.14
C ARG A 22 -7.51 -4.66 6.13
N GLN A 23 -7.11 -4.23 7.33
CA GLN A 23 -6.23 -3.08 7.45
C GLN A 23 -4.76 -3.46 7.42
N LEU A 24 -4.45 -4.72 7.65
CA LEU A 24 -3.07 -5.20 7.66
C LEU A 24 -2.87 -6.20 6.54
N LEU A 25 -1.87 -5.95 5.72
CA LEU A 25 -1.59 -6.77 4.56
C LEU A 25 -0.24 -7.45 4.71
N SER A 26 -0.14 -8.68 4.23
CA SER A 26 1.13 -9.38 4.21
C SER A 26 1.89 -9.01 2.94
N ILE A 27 3.16 -9.39 2.90
CA ILE A 27 3.95 -9.13 1.70
C ILE A 27 3.37 -9.86 0.49
N THR A 28 2.79 -11.04 0.72
CA THR A 28 2.14 -11.79 -0.35
C THR A 28 0.95 -11.00 -0.91
N ASP A 29 0.17 -10.38 -0.03
CA ASP A 29 -0.95 -9.56 -0.47
C ASP A 29 -0.48 -8.40 -1.33
N VAL A 30 0.59 -7.73 -0.91
CA VAL A 30 1.11 -6.60 -1.66
C VAL A 30 1.66 -7.05 -3.01
N LYS A 31 2.35 -8.17 -3.03
CA LYS A 31 2.84 -8.72 -4.29
C LYS A 31 1.71 -8.94 -5.29
N SER A 32 0.63 -9.56 -4.83
CA SER A 32 -0.53 -9.81 -5.70
C SER A 32 -1.19 -8.51 -6.14
N PHE A 33 -1.36 -7.59 -5.20
CA PHE A 33 -2.06 -6.35 -5.50
C PHE A 33 -1.27 -5.49 -6.48
N CYS A 34 0.03 -5.37 -6.28
CA CYS A 34 0.86 -4.50 -7.10
C CYS A 34 1.50 -5.21 -8.29
N GLY A 35 1.53 -6.53 -8.27
CA GLY A 35 2.15 -7.29 -9.35
C GLY A 35 3.67 -7.21 -9.35
N ILE A 36 4.27 -7.14 -8.18
CA ILE A 36 5.72 -7.05 -8.03
C ILE A 36 6.20 -8.18 -7.13
N ASP A 37 7.52 -8.42 -7.13
CA ASP A 37 8.05 -9.47 -6.27
C ASP A 37 8.30 -8.97 -4.86
N ALA A 38 8.62 -9.92 -3.95
CA ALA A 38 8.77 -9.58 -2.54
C ALA A 38 9.91 -8.61 -2.30
N ARG A 39 11.01 -8.80 -3.01
CA ARG A 39 12.18 -7.93 -2.83
C ARG A 39 11.84 -6.49 -3.22
N THR A 40 11.17 -6.32 -4.36
CA THR A 40 10.77 -5.01 -4.81
C THR A 40 9.78 -4.38 -3.86
N ALA A 41 8.82 -5.17 -3.37
CA ALA A 41 7.84 -4.65 -2.43
C ALA A 41 8.49 -4.12 -1.16
N LYS A 42 9.43 -4.87 -0.61
CA LYS A 42 10.13 -4.43 0.60
C LYS A 42 10.95 -3.17 0.35
N LYS A 43 11.46 -3.03 -0.86
CA LYS A 43 12.26 -1.87 -1.21
C LYS A 43 11.40 -0.61 -1.36
N LEU A 44 10.22 -0.77 -1.92
CA LEU A 44 9.34 0.35 -2.21
C LEU A 44 8.49 0.77 -1.02
N PHE A 45 8.16 -0.16 -0.15
CA PHE A 45 7.21 0.11 0.92
C PHE A 45 7.80 -0.26 2.28
N PRO A 46 7.43 0.48 3.35
CA PRO A 46 7.96 0.23 4.69
C PRO A 46 7.23 -0.92 5.37
N PHE A 47 7.71 -2.13 5.17
CA PHE A 47 7.13 -3.28 5.82
C PHE A 47 7.66 -3.45 7.24
N THR A 48 6.80 -3.92 8.13
CA THR A 48 7.18 -4.29 9.48
C THR A 48 6.89 -5.77 9.65
N GLU A 49 7.94 -6.56 9.82
CA GLU A 49 7.80 -8.01 9.96
C GLU A 49 6.95 -8.61 8.84
N ASN A 50 7.21 -8.15 7.64
CA ASN A 50 6.52 -8.63 6.43
C ASN A 50 5.05 -8.23 6.35
N HIS A 51 4.66 -7.19 7.11
CA HIS A 51 3.29 -6.67 7.07
C HIS A 51 3.31 -5.17 6.89
N ILE A 52 2.25 -4.64 6.33
CA ILE A 52 2.12 -3.21 6.14
C ILE A 52 0.63 -2.86 6.30
N SER A 53 0.35 -1.72 6.91
CA SER A 53 -1.03 -1.29 7.05
C SER A 53 -1.54 -0.76 5.71
N ALA A 54 -2.85 -0.86 5.50
CA ALA A 54 -3.46 -0.36 4.28
C ALA A 54 -3.20 1.13 4.11
N ALA A 55 -3.28 1.88 5.21
CA ALA A 55 -3.05 3.32 5.15
C ALA A 55 -1.62 3.64 4.75
N THR A 56 -0.65 2.91 5.33
CA THR A 56 0.75 3.13 5.01
C THR A 56 1.03 2.78 3.54
N LEU A 57 0.46 1.68 3.07
CA LEU A 57 0.63 1.29 1.68
C LEU A 57 0.02 2.31 0.74
N ALA A 58 -1.18 2.80 1.06
CA ALA A 58 -1.82 3.81 0.23
C ALA A 58 -1.00 5.09 0.16
N ALA A 59 -0.44 5.51 1.28
CA ALA A 59 0.39 6.72 1.30
C ALA A 59 1.65 6.52 0.47
N ALA A 60 2.28 5.36 0.59
CA ALA A 60 3.49 5.08 -0.16
C ALA A 60 3.21 5.03 -1.66
N MET A 61 2.09 4.43 -2.04
CA MET A 61 1.70 4.39 -3.45
C MET A 61 1.42 5.78 -3.99
N SER A 62 0.81 6.64 -3.16
CA SER A 62 0.51 8.00 -3.59
C SER A 62 1.79 8.79 -3.84
N ILE A 63 2.78 8.62 -2.98
CA ILE A 63 4.06 9.29 -3.15
C ILE A 63 4.73 8.80 -4.42
N SER A 64 4.73 7.49 -4.64
CA SER A 64 5.35 6.92 -5.83
C SER A 64 4.65 7.37 -7.10
N SER A 65 3.32 7.49 -7.05
CA SER A 65 2.54 7.88 -8.21
C SER A 65 2.67 9.36 -8.52
N GLY A 66 3.03 10.15 -7.54
CA GLY A 66 3.08 11.60 -7.69
C GLY A 66 4.27 12.11 -8.47
N LYS A 67 5.13 11.24 -8.91
CA LYS A 67 6.31 11.66 -9.66
C LYS A 67 5.95 12.29 -11.00
#